data_dd7800c69793b649c931482ad10903d9
#
_entry.id   dd7800c69793b649c931482ad10903d9
#
_cell.length_a   1.000
_cell.length_b   1.000
_cell.length_c   1.000
_cell.angle_alpha   90.00
_cell.angle_beta   90.00
_cell.angle_gamma   90.00
#
_symmetry.space_group_name_H-M   'P 1'
#
loop_
_entity.id
_entity.type
_entity.pdbx_description
1 polymer ?
#
loop_
_entity_poly.entity_id
_entity_poly.type
_entity_poly.pdbx_seq_one_letter_code
_entity_poly.pdbx_strand_id
1 'polypeptide(L)'
;SPREAAQTDPMARLELTTAYEAMEMAGIVPGRTPSTKHDRIGTFYGQTSDDWREINAAQDIDTYFISGGVRAFGSGRINYHFKFSGPSFTVDTACSSSFAAIQLACTSLRAGECDTAFTGGANIMTNSDIFSGLSRGHFLSKTGSCKTFDNDADGYCRGDGVATVILKRMEDALADKDPILGVIRGTATNHSAEAVSITHPHVGAQQFLFSKVCQETGIDPRDVSYV
;
A
#
# COMPACT_ATOMS: atom_id res chain seq x y z
N SER A 1 -8.48 -23.47 -3.41
CA SER A 1 -8.18 -24.71 -4.16
C SER A 1 -6.87 -24.55 -4.92
N PRO A 2 -6.17 -25.63 -5.33
CA PRO A 2 -4.97 -25.53 -6.15
C PRO A 2 -5.20 -24.77 -7.47
N ARG A 3 -6.33 -24.95 -8.12
CA ARG A 3 -6.70 -24.23 -9.35
C ARG A 3 -6.84 -22.72 -9.11
N GLU A 4 -7.49 -22.34 -8.03
CA GLU A 4 -7.60 -20.94 -7.64
C GLU A 4 -6.22 -20.33 -7.33
N ALA A 5 -5.39 -21.03 -6.55
CA ALA A 5 -4.05 -20.57 -6.21
C ALA A 5 -3.17 -20.37 -7.46
N ALA A 6 -3.29 -21.23 -8.47
CA ALA A 6 -2.56 -21.11 -9.73
C ALA A 6 -2.96 -19.86 -10.54
N GLN A 7 -4.23 -19.45 -10.48
CA GLN A 7 -4.75 -18.26 -11.16
C GLN A 7 -4.59 -16.96 -10.35
N THR A 8 -4.32 -17.07 -9.04
CA THR A 8 -4.23 -15.90 -8.17
C THR A 8 -2.88 -15.21 -8.32
N ASP A 9 -2.94 -13.89 -8.52
CA ASP A 9 -1.79 -13.02 -8.59
C ASP A 9 -0.86 -13.24 -7.37
N PRO A 10 0.46 -13.43 -7.59
CA PRO A 10 1.44 -13.49 -6.52
C PRO A 10 1.34 -12.34 -5.51
N MET A 11 1.02 -11.12 -5.96
CA MET A 11 0.79 -9.96 -5.08
C MET A 11 -0.32 -10.25 -4.07
N ALA A 12 -1.49 -10.70 -4.54
CA ALA A 12 -2.64 -11.00 -3.67
C ALA A 12 -2.37 -12.17 -2.71
N ARG A 13 -1.56 -13.16 -3.13
CA ARG A 13 -1.14 -14.26 -2.24
C ARG A 13 -0.20 -13.78 -1.14
N LEU A 14 0.77 -12.94 -1.48
CA LEU A 14 1.73 -12.40 -0.52
C LEU A 14 1.09 -11.35 0.40
N GLU A 15 0.16 -10.54 -0.10
CA GLU A 15 -0.64 -9.64 0.75
C GLU A 15 -1.38 -10.41 1.84
N LEU A 16 -2.00 -11.55 1.49
CA LEU A 16 -2.67 -12.39 2.47
C LEU A 16 -1.69 -12.97 3.50
N THR A 17 -0.50 -13.38 3.07
CA THR A 17 0.54 -13.92 3.96
C THR A 17 1.08 -12.84 4.89
N THR A 18 1.43 -11.67 4.35
CA THR A 18 1.96 -10.56 5.17
C THR A 18 0.90 -9.97 6.09
N ALA A 19 -0.38 -10.00 5.71
CA ALA A 19 -1.48 -9.62 6.60
C ALA A 19 -1.61 -10.57 7.79
N TYR A 20 -1.45 -11.89 7.56
CA TYR A 20 -1.44 -12.90 8.63
C TYR A 20 -0.23 -12.69 9.56
N GLU A 21 0.96 -12.54 9.01
CA GLU A 21 2.19 -12.30 9.77
C GLU A 21 2.08 -11.02 10.62
N ALA A 22 1.57 -9.93 10.03
CA ALA A 22 1.36 -8.67 10.75
C ALA A 22 0.36 -8.83 11.90
N MET A 23 -0.70 -9.61 11.69
CA MET A 23 -1.71 -9.91 12.72
C MET A 23 -1.10 -10.69 13.88
N GLU A 24 -0.26 -11.70 13.61
CA GLU A 24 0.44 -12.46 14.63
C GLU A 24 1.45 -11.59 15.39
N MET A 25 2.25 -10.79 14.68
CA MET A 25 3.23 -9.89 15.29
C MET A 25 2.57 -8.83 16.19
N ALA A 26 1.40 -8.35 15.82
CA ALA A 26 0.62 -7.40 16.61
C ALA A 26 -0.15 -8.06 17.77
N GLY A 27 -0.20 -9.40 17.82
CA GLY A 27 -0.99 -10.13 18.81
C GLY A 27 -2.50 -9.94 18.68
N ILE A 28 -2.96 -9.56 17.48
CA ILE A 28 -4.38 -9.29 17.22
C ILE A 28 -5.13 -10.61 17.01
N VAL A 29 -6.21 -10.76 17.78
CA VAL A 29 -7.16 -11.86 17.60
C VAL A 29 -8.51 -11.26 17.24
N PRO A 30 -9.02 -11.51 16.02
CA PRO A 30 -10.31 -10.99 15.58
C PRO A 30 -11.44 -11.36 16.55
N GLY A 31 -12.29 -10.39 16.86
CA GLY A 31 -13.42 -10.56 17.79
C GLY A 31 -13.06 -10.55 19.28
N ARG A 32 -11.80 -10.44 19.66
CA ARG A 32 -11.35 -10.50 21.06
C ARG A 32 -11.60 -9.19 21.83
N THR A 33 -11.44 -8.05 21.17
CA THR A 33 -11.64 -6.72 21.75
C THR A 33 -12.68 -5.93 20.96
N PRO A 34 -13.23 -4.83 21.47
CA PRO A 34 -14.16 -4.00 20.73
C PRO A 34 -13.59 -3.51 19.38
N SER A 35 -12.30 -3.12 19.35
CA SER A 35 -11.63 -2.61 18.16
C SER A 35 -11.26 -3.71 17.15
N THR A 36 -11.31 -4.99 17.54
CA THR A 36 -11.00 -6.14 16.68
C THR A 36 -12.23 -6.93 16.25
N LYS A 37 -13.44 -6.40 16.44
CA LYS A 37 -14.65 -7.01 15.89
C LYS A 37 -14.57 -7.07 14.37
N HIS A 38 -15.07 -8.13 13.76
CA HIS A 38 -14.94 -8.39 12.33
C HIS A 38 -15.50 -7.26 11.44
N ASP A 39 -16.56 -6.60 11.88
CA ASP A 39 -17.17 -5.44 11.21
C ASP A 39 -16.41 -4.12 11.45
N ARG A 40 -15.44 -4.14 12.37
CA ARG A 40 -14.60 -2.98 12.71
C ARG A 40 -13.18 -3.06 12.17
N ILE A 41 -12.87 -4.10 11.37
CA ILE A 41 -11.56 -4.26 10.73
C ILE A 41 -11.68 -3.94 9.25
N GLY A 42 -10.93 -2.92 8.80
CA GLY A 42 -10.82 -2.53 7.39
C GLY A 42 -9.50 -2.95 6.76
N THR A 43 -9.46 -3.04 5.42
CA THR A 43 -8.27 -3.37 4.64
C THR A 43 -8.07 -2.37 3.51
N PHE A 44 -6.85 -1.84 3.38
CA PHE A 44 -6.50 -0.77 2.44
C PHE A 44 -5.14 -1.09 1.81
N TYR A 45 -5.11 -1.56 0.58
CA TYR A 45 -3.86 -1.97 -0.05
C TYR A 45 -3.58 -1.22 -1.34
N GLY A 46 -2.32 -0.84 -1.53
CA GLY A 46 -1.83 -0.22 -2.74
C GLY A 46 -1.29 -1.25 -3.73
N GLN A 47 -1.83 -1.25 -4.95
CA GLN A 47 -1.42 -2.19 -6.00
C GLN A 47 -1.60 -1.54 -7.37
N THR A 48 -0.60 -1.60 -8.25
CA THR A 48 -0.66 -0.88 -9.52
C THR A 48 -0.41 -1.73 -10.77
N SER A 49 0.24 -2.89 -10.68
CA SER A 49 0.61 -3.69 -11.84
C SER A 49 -0.50 -4.67 -12.26
N ASP A 50 -0.65 -4.90 -13.55
CA ASP A 50 -1.50 -5.94 -14.16
C ASP A 50 -0.69 -7.08 -14.79
N ASP A 51 0.61 -7.14 -14.55
CA ASP A 51 1.57 -8.08 -15.15
C ASP A 51 1.08 -9.53 -15.13
N TRP A 52 0.58 -9.97 -13.98
CA TRP A 52 0.09 -11.33 -13.80
C TRP A 52 -1.15 -11.62 -14.66
N ARG A 53 -2.09 -10.70 -14.72
CA ARG A 53 -3.30 -10.85 -15.53
C ARG A 53 -2.97 -10.93 -17.03
N GLU A 54 -1.99 -10.15 -17.48
CA GLU A 54 -1.53 -10.14 -18.88
C GLU A 54 -0.89 -11.49 -19.24
N ILE A 55 -0.06 -12.06 -18.39
CA ILE A 55 0.52 -13.40 -18.61
C ILE A 55 -0.58 -14.46 -18.66
N ASN A 56 -1.50 -14.47 -17.72
CA ASN A 56 -2.57 -15.45 -17.65
C ASN A 56 -3.50 -15.37 -18.87
N ALA A 57 -3.80 -14.16 -19.35
CA ALA A 57 -4.60 -13.98 -20.56
C ALA A 57 -3.92 -14.57 -21.81
N ALA A 58 -2.58 -14.60 -21.84
CA ALA A 58 -1.82 -15.18 -22.93
C ALA A 58 -1.67 -16.72 -22.85
N GLN A 59 -1.89 -17.32 -21.68
CA GLN A 59 -1.66 -18.75 -21.44
C GLN A 59 -2.96 -19.54 -21.29
N ASP A 60 -3.69 -19.33 -20.21
CA ASP A 60 -4.89 -20.08 -19.87
C ASP A 60 -5.87 -19.25 -19.04
N ILE A 61 -7.09 -19.12 -19.51
CA ILE A 61 -8.16 -18.43 -18.78
C ILE A 61 -9.06 -19.46 -18.11
N ASP A 62 -8.88 -19.63 -16.78
CA ASP A 62 -9.73 -20.48 -15.95
C ASP A 62 -10.88 -19.66 -15.32
N THR A 63 -11.78 -20.37 -14.66
CA THR A 63 -12.89 -19.81 -13.89
C THR A 63 -12.45 -18.82 -12.79
N TYR A 64 -11.21 -18.93 -12.33
CA TYR A 64 -10.61 -18.05 -11.31
C TYR A 64 -9.83 -16.86 -11.88
N PHE A 65 -9.84 -16.67 -13.20
CA PHE A 65 -9.10 -15.58 -13.87
C PHE A 65 -9.47 -14.20 -13.32
N ILE A 66 -10.76 -13.92 -13.17
CA ILE A 66 -11.24 -12.63 -12.67
C ILE A 66 -10.89 -12.44 -11.19
N SER A 67 -11.30 -13.39 -10.32
CA SER A 67 -11.07 -13.28 -8.89
C SER A 67 -9.58 -13.42 -8.50
N GLY A 68 -8.78 -14.06 -9.34
CA GLY A 68 -7.34 -14.21 -9.12
C GLY A 68 -6.49 -13.09 -9.70
N GLY A 69 -6.88 -12.53 -10.87
CA GLY A 69 -6.03 -11.62 -11.62
C GLY A 69 -6.45 -10.14 -11.59
N VAL A 70 -7.67 -9.82 -11.14
CA VAL A 70 -8.12 -8.43 -11.06
C VAL A 70 -7.79 -7.86 -9.68
N ARG A 71 -7.04 -6.75 -9.64
CA ARG A 71 -6.54 -6.12 -8.41
C ARG A 71 -7.63 -5.76 -7.39
N ALA A 72 -8.87 -5.56 -7.83
CA ALA A 72 -10.00 -5.30 -6.94
C ALA A 72 -10.23 -6.41 -5.89
N PHE A 73 -9.75 -7.62 -6.15
CA PHE A 73 -9.88 -8.76 -5.25
C PHE A 73 -8.70 -8.92 -4.27
N GLY A 74 -7.63 -8.11 -4.36
CA GLY A 74 -6.49 -8.17 -3.45
C GLY A 74 -6.90 -7.97 -2.00
N SER A 75 -7.30 -6.76 -1.64
CA SER A 75 -7.80 -6.44 -0.29
C SER A 75 -9.04 -7.25 0.09
N GLY A 76 -9.97 -7.46 -0.86
CA GLY A 76 -11.17 -8.25 -0.65
C GLY A 76 -10.89 -9.71 -0.29
N ARG A 77 -9.81 -10.31 -0.79
CA ARG A 77 -9.38 -11.66 -0.45
C ARG A 77 -8.96 -11.77 1.02
N ILE A 78 -8.30 -10.75 1.56
CA ILE A 78 -7.95 -10.66 2.98
C ILE A 78 -9.22 -10.65 3.82
N ASN A 79 -10.19 -9.77 3.49
CA ASN A 79 -11.47 -9.71 4.18
C ASN A 79 -12.22 -11.05 4.12
N TYR A 80 -12.27 -11.66 2.95
CA TYR A 80 -12.95 -12.95 2.77
C TYR A 80 -12.32 -14.06 3.61
N HIS A 81 -10.99 -14.13 3.64
CA HIS A 81 -10.24 -15.17 4.37
C HIS A 81 -10.42 -15.01 5.88
N PHE A 82 -10.18 -13.82 6.42
CA PHE A 82 -10.26 -13.55 7.86
C PHE A 82 -11.67 -13.21 8.35
N LYS A 83 -12.66 -13.17 7.43
CA LYS A 83 -14.05 -12.82 7.73
C LYS A 83 -14.23 -11.39 8.24
N PHE A 84 -13.36 -10.49 7.81
CA PHE A 84 -13.52 -9.07 8.08
C PHE A 84 -14.64 -8.50 7.22
N SER A 85 -15.52 -7.69 7.80
CA SER A 85 -16.65 -7.06 7.11
C SER A 85 -16.65 -5.53 7.19
N GLY A 86 -15.54 -4.94 7.65
CA GLY A 86 -15.27 -3.51 7.54
C GLY A 86 -14.89 -3.07 6.11
N PRO A 87 -14.56 -1.79 5.91
CA PRO A 87 -14.19 -1.24 4.60
C PRO A 87 -13.04 -2.02 3.95
N SER A 88 -13.09 -2.21 2.63
CA SER A 88 -12.04 -2.89 1.87
C SER A 88 -11.77 -2.17 0.56
N PHE A 89 -10.55 -1.67 0.37
CA PHE A 89 -10.15 -0.90 -0.80
C PHE A 89 -8.81 -1.34 -1.34
N THR A 90 -8.74 -1.54 -2.66
CA THR A 90 -7.48 -1.56 -3.39
C THR A 90 -7.29 -0.21 -4.07
N VAL A 91 -6.16 0.43 -3.82
CA VAL A 91 -5.85 1.81 -4.25
C VAL A 91 -4.76 1.78 -5.30
N ASP A 92 -4.97 2.48 -6.40
CA ASP A 92 -3.95 2.67 -7.44
C ASP A 92 -3.70 4.16 -7.69
N THR A 93 -2.54 4.60 -7.24
CA THR A 93 -1.97 5.91 -7.52
C THR A 93 -0.51 5.76 -7.98
N ALA A 94 -0.24 4.70 -8.74
CA ALA A 94 1.09 4.27 -9.18
C ALA A 94 2.07 4.09 -7.99
N CYS A 95 3.27 4.65 -8.06
CA CYS A 95 4.32 4.47 -7.04
C CYS A 95 3.89 4.89 -5.61
N SER A 96 2.91 5.78 -5.48
CA SER A 96 2.41 6.28 -4.18
C SER A 96 1.24 5.46 -3.62
N SER A 97 0.84 4.35 -4.25
CA SER A 97 -0.38 3.61 -3.90
C SER A 97 -0.42 3.17 -2.44
N SER A 98 0.69 2.67 -1.89
CA SER A 98 0.75 2.23 -0.49
C SER A 98 0.59 3.38 0.50
N PHE A 99 1.17 4.56 0.21
CA PHE A 99 1.00 5.75 1.05
C PHE A 99 -0.42 6.33 0.92
N ALA A 100 -1.02 6.29 -0.27
CA ALA A 100 -2.43 6.67 -0.46
C ALA A 100 -3.36 5.72 0.30
N ALA A 101 -3.07 4.42 0.34
CA ALA A 101 -3.79 3.44 1.13
C ALA A 101 -3.68 3.72 2.64
N ILE A 102 -2.48 4.05 3.15
CA ILE A 102 -2.26 4.48 4.53
C ILE A 102 -3.07 5.74 4.86
N GLN A 103 -3.05 6.75 3.97
CA GLN A 103 -3.85 7.96 4.15
C GLN A 103 -5.35 7.65 4.25
N LEU A 104 -5.87 6.78 3.38
CA LEU A 104 -7.27 6.36 3.39
C LEU A 104 -7.61 5.59 4.68
N ALA A 105 -6.74 4.68 5.12
CA ALA A 105 -6.87 3.98 6.38
C ALA A 105 -6.94 4.93 7.58
N CYS A 106 -6.03 5.91 7.64
CA CYS A 106 -6.04 6.94 8.69
C CYS A 106 -7.33 7.77 8.68
N THR A 107 -7.86 8.07 7.50
CA THR A 107 -9.13 8.80 7.35
C THR A 107 -10.31 7.96 7.86
N SER A 108 -10.40 6.70 7.47
CA SER A 108 -11.44 5.77 7.92
C SER A 108 -11.40 5.53 9.43
N LEU A 109 -10.20 5.41 10.03
CA LEU A 109 -10.04 5.31 11.49
C LEU A 109 -10.54 6.56 12.20
N ARG A 110 -10.20 7.76 11.72
CA ARG A 110 -10.64 9.05 12.30
C ARG A 110 -12.15 9.25 12.14
N ALA A 111 -12.73 8.81 11.02
CA ALA A 111 -14.16 8.88 10.77
C ALA A 111 -14.96 7.81 11.55
N GLY A 112 -14.28 6.86 12.20
CA GLY A 112 -14.94 5.78 12.93
C GLY A 112 -15.59 4.72 12.04
N GLU A 113 -15.21 4.63 10.77
CA GLU A 113 -15.69 3.59 9.84
C GLU A 113 -15.10 2.21 10.17
N CYS A 114 -13.89 2.21 10.70
CA CYS A 114 -13.25 1.04 11.29
C CYS A 114 -12.47 1.43 12.56
N ASP A 115 -12.06 0.46 13.34
CA ASP A 115 -11.27 0.66 14.56
C ASP A 115 -9.87 0.05 14.46
N THR A 116 -9.71 -0.91 13.57
CA THR A 116 -8.42 -1.50 13.16
C THR A 116 -8.33 -1.48 11.64
N ALA A 117 -7.21 -1.07 11.09
CA ALA A 117 -6.97 -1.04 9.66
C ALA A 117 -5.70 -1.82 9.30
N PHE A 118 -5.84 -2.81 8.43
CA PHE A 118 -4.73 -3.44 7.74
C PHE A 118 -4.43 -2.63 6.49
N THR A 119 -3.21 -2.16 6.33
CA THR A 119 -2.83 -1.36 5.18
C THR A 119 -1.44 -1.71 4.71
N GLY A 120 -1.18 -1.53 3.43
CA GLY A 120 0.11 -1.89 2.86
C GLY A 120 0.16 -1.69 1.37
N GLY A 121 1.01 -2.45 0.74
CA GLY A 121 1.13 -2.46 -0.71
C GLY A 121 1.94 -3.63 -1.22
N ALA A 122 1.75 -3.94 -2.48
CA ALA A 122 2.43 -5.01 -3.18
C ALA A 122 2.97 -4.54 -4.53
N ASN A 123 4.18 -5.00 -4.84
CA ASN A 123 4.77 -4.93 -6.17
C ASN A 123 5.58 -6.20 -6.41
N ILE A 124 5.13 -7.03 -7.34
CA ILE A 124 5.83 -8.23 -7.79
C ILE A 124 5.88 -8.19 -9.32
N MET A 125 7.08 -8.27 -9.86
CA MET A 125 7.32 -8.23 -11.30
C MET A 125 7.18 -9.65 -11.87
N THR A 126 6.12 -9.90 -12.63
CA THR A 126 5.84 -11.23 -13.21
C THR A 126 6.07 -11.28 -14.70
N ASN A 127 6.23 -10.13 -15.37
CA ASN A 127 6.64 -10.05 -16.77
C ASN A 127 7.61 -8.88 -17.02
N SER A 128 8.13 -8.79 -18.25
CA SER A 128 9.13 -7.78 -18.65
C SER A 128 8.55 -6.49 -19.23
N ASP A 129 7.26 -6.41 -19.46
CA ASP A 129 6.69 -5.34 -20.29
C ASP A 129 6.72 -3.98 -19.61
N ILE A 130 6.32 -3.92 -18.34
CA ILE A 130 6.45 -2.68 -17.55
C ILE A 130 7.92 -2.28 -17.40
N PHE A 131 8.82 -3.25 -17.18
CA PHE A 131 10.26 -2.98 -17.13
C PHE A 131 10.76 -2.37 -18.44
N SER A 132 10.38 -2.96 -19.58
CA SER A 132 10.74 -2.46 -20.91
C SER A 132 10.18 -1.07 -21.17
N GLY A 133 8.91 -0.82 -20.80
CA GLY A 133 8.26 0.48 -20.93
C GLY A 133 8.97 1.56 -20.11
N LEU A 134 9.28 1.29 -18.86
CA LEU A 134 9.99 2.21 -17.97
C LEU A 134 11.43 2.48 -18.47
N SER A 135 12.11 1.45 -18.98
CA SER A 135 13.45 1.60 -19.55
C SER A 135 13.42 2.52 -20.79
N ARG A 136 12.47 2.32 -21.70
CA ARG A 136 12.28 3.17 -22.89
C ARG A 136 11.86 4.61 -22.54
N GLY A 137 11.11 4.77 -21.44
CA GLY A 137 10.74 6.07 -20.89
C GLY A 137 11.86 6.79 -20.14
N HIS A 138 13.05 6.19 -20.06
CA HIS A 138 14.21 6.72 -19.33
C HIS A 138 13.98 6.93 -17.81
N PHE A 139 13.12 6.12 -17.20
CA PHE A 139 12.88 6.15 -15.76
C PHE A 139 13.90 5.32 -14.98
N LEU A 140 14.50 4.30 -15.60
CA LEU A 140 15.37 3.36 -14.92
C LEU A 140 16.84 3.76 -15.06
N SER A 141 17.59 3.60 -13.95
CA SER A 141 19.03 3.78 -13.93
C SER A 141 19.72 2.75 -14.84
N LYS A 142 20.67 3.21 -15.66
CA LYS A 142 21.49 2.36 -16.53
C LYS A 142 22.44 1.45 -15.77
N THR A 143 22.76 1.79 -14.52
CA THR A 143 23.66 1.02 -13.64
C THR A 143 22.93 0.18 -12.60
N GLY A 144 21.57 0.20 -12.59
CA GLY A 144 20.76 -0.53 -11.62
C GLY A 144 20.85 0.02 -10.19
N SER A 145 21.22 1.29 -10.02
CA SER A 145 21.34 1.96 -8.71
C SER A 145 20.51 3.25 -8.70
N CYS A 146 19.76 3.49 -7.63
CA CYS A 146 18.92 4.68 -7.48
C CYS A 146 19.75 5.97 -7.31
N LYS A 147 20.95 5.90 -6.72
CA LYS A 147 21.85 7.04 -6.48
C LYS A 147 21.11 8.25 -5.88
N THR A 148 20.28 7.99 -4.87
CA THR A 148 19.44 9.02 -4.25
C THR A 148 20.29 10.17 -3.71
N PHE A 149 19.92 11.41 -4.05
CA PHE A 149 20.64 12.66 -3.74
C PHE A 149 22.05 12.78 -4.34
N ASP A 150 22.42 11.93 -5.28
CA ASP A 150 23.67 12.00 -6.02
C ASP A 150 23.50 12.87 -7.28
N ASN A 151 24.55 13.62 -7.66
CA ASN A 151 24.55 14.42 -8.89
C ASN A 151 24.53 13.54 -10.16
N ASP A 152 25.00 12.29 -10.06
CA ASP A 152 25.02 11.32 -11.15
C ASP A 152 23.74 10.45 -11.19
N ALA A 153 22.68 10.85 -10.46
CA ALA A 153 21.40 10.16 -10.48
C ALA A 153 20.80 10.15 -11.90
N ASP A 154 20.52 8.95 -12.42
CA ASP A 154 20.09 8.71 -13.80
C ASP A 154 18.80 7.87 -13.89
N GLY A 155 18.11 7.68 -12.78
CA GLY A 155 16.90 6.88 -12.69
C GLY A 155 16.85 6.04 -11.42
N TYR A 156 15.85 5.16 -11.32
CA TYR A 156 15.70 4.26 -10.18
C TYR A 156 15.90 2.79 -10.57
N CYS A 157 16.04 1.93 -9.58
CA CYS A 157 16.07 0.48 -9.76
C CYS A 157 14.74 -0.12 -9.31
N ARG A 158 14.19 -1.03 -10.11
CA ARG A 158 12.98 -1.79 -9.74
C ARG A 158 13.28 -2.76 -8.60
N GLY A 159 12.27 -3.04 -7.79
CA GLY A 159 12.35 -4.05 -6.74
C GLY A 159 10.99 -4.68 -6.48
N ASP A 160 11.00 -5.94 -6.04
CA ASP A 160 9.82 -6.60 -5.51
C ASP A 160 9.66 -6.30 -4.03
N GLY A 161 8.42 -6.21 -3.58
CA GLY A 161 8.14 -5.99 -2.17
C GLY A 161 6.65 -6.11 -1.87
N VAL A 162 6.34 -6.74 -0.76
CA VAL A 162 4.99 -6.79 -0.19
C VAL A 162 5.11 -6.54 1.30
N ALA A 163 4.32 -5.62 1.81
CA ALA A 163 4.36 -5.28 3.23
C ALA A 163 2.96 -4.94 3.76
N THR A 164 2.72 -5.27 5.01
CA THR A 164 1.51 -4.92 5.75
C THR A 164 1.88 -4.25 7.06
N VAL A 165 1.19 -3.16 7.37
CA VAL A 165 1.18 -2.53 8.69
C VAL A 165 -0.25 -2.51 9.22
N ILE A 166 -0.39 -2.58 10.55
CA ILE A 166 -1.68 -2.50 11.21
C ILE A 166 -1.77 -1.17 11.95
N LEU A 167 -2.84 -0.45 11.70
CA LEU A 167 -3.09 0.86 12.30
C LEU A 167 -4.32 0.79 13.21
N LYS A 168 -4.24 1.50 14.32
CA LYS A 168 -5.35 1.78 15.24
C LYS A 168 -5.29 3.22 15.73
N ARG A 169 -6.41 3.75 16.22
CA ARG A 169 -6.34 4.96 17.04
C ARG A 169 -5.53 4.67 18.29
N MET A 170 -4.79 5.68 18.76
CA MET A 170 -3.92 5.54 19.95
C MET A 170 -4.68 5.04 21.18
N GLU A 171 -5.89 5.56 21.41
CA GLU A 171 -6.74 5.17 22.52
C GLU A 171 -7.13 3.69 22.49
N ASP A 172 -7.46 3.17 21.31
CA ASP A 172 -7.82 1.75 21.13
C ASP A 172 -6.59 0.85 21.29
N ALA A 173 -5.45 1.24 20.73
CA ALA A 173 -4.19 0.48 20.87
C ALA A 173 -3.74 0.39 22.34
N LEU A 174 -3.86 1.49 23.08
CA LEU A 174 -3.55 1.50 24.53
C LEU A 174 -4.53 0.65 25.34
N ALA A 175 -5.83 0.74 25.05
CA ALA A 175 -6.87 -0.05 25.71
C ALA A 175 -6.68 -1.56 25.47
N ASP A 176 -6.30 -1.93 24.25
CA ASP A 176 -6.04 -3.32 23.86
C ASP A 176 -4.66 -3.83 24.29
N LYS A 177 -3.77 -2.94 24.76
CA LYS A 177 -2.38 -3.22 25.14
C LYS A 177 -1.55 -3.73 23.95
N ASP A 178 -1.79 -3.19 22.76
CA ASP A 178 -1.05 -3.56 21.57
C ASP A 178 0.42 -3.11 21.64
N PRO A 179 1.36 -3.83 21.01
CA PRO A 179 2.75 -3.40 20.87
C PRO A 179 2.84 -2.24 19.87
N ILE A 180 2.94 -1.01 20.37
CA ILE A 180 3.00 0.20 19.53
C ILE A 180 4.44 0.39 19.05
N LEU A 181 4.66 0.28 17.72
CA LEU A 181 5.96 0.46 17.09
C LEU A 181 6.25 1.91 16.71
N GLY A 182 5.22 2.71 16.49
CA GLY A 182 5.33 4.11 16.10
C GLY A 182 3.99 4.80 16.02
N VAL A 183 4.00 6.11 15.84
CA VAL A 183 2.79 6.94 15.77
C VAL A 183 2.79 7.76 14.50
N ILE A 184 1.78 7.58 13.65
CA ILE A 184 1.54 8.44 12.49
C ILE A 184 0.94 9.75 13.00
N ARG A 185 1.73 10.81 12.98
CA ARG A 185 1.29 12.14 13.46
C ARG A 185 0.38 12.85 12.46
N GLY A 186 0.63 12.69 11.17
CA GLY A 186 -0.16 13.29 10.12
C GLY A 186 0.07 12.66 8.77
N THR A 187 -0.91 12.82 7.90
CA THR A 187 -0.87 12.33 6.51
C THR A 187 -1.60 13.34 5.63
N ALA A 188 -1.09 13.58 4.43
CA ALA A 188 -1.76 14.40 3.44
C ALA A 188 -1.45 13.91 2.02
N THR A 189 -2.30 14.26 1.08
CA THR A 189 -2.12 14.00 -0.35
C THR A 189 -2.38 15.26 -1.16
N ASN A 190 -1.71 15.39 -2.29
CA ASN A 190 -1.97 16.39 -3.31
C ASN A 190 -1.58 15.85 -4.69
N HIS A 191 -1.64 16.69 -5.71
CA HIS A 191 -1.25 16.36 -7.08
C HIS A 191 -0.33 17.44 -7.65
N SER A 192 0.65 17.04 -8.48
CA SER A 192 1.57 17.94 -9.18
C SER A 192 0.97 18.46 -10.50
N ALA A 193 -0.21 19.09 -10.43
CA ALA A 193 -0.98 19.49 -11.62
C ALA A 193 -0.25 20.48 -12.54
N GLU A 194 0.66 21.30 -11.98
CA GLU A 194 1.45 22.30 -12.72
C GLU A 194 2.81 21.79 -13.18
N ALA A 195 3.07 20.49 -13.08
CA ALA A 195 4.31 19.89 -13.59
C ALA A 195 4.43 20.01 -15.11
N VAL A 196 5.65 20.02 -15.63
CA VAL A 196 5.93 20.14 -17.07
C VAL A 196 5.41 18.96 -17.89
N SER A 197 5.20 17.81 -17.26
CA SER A 197 4.51 16.66 -17.83
C SER A 197 3.89 15.82 -16.74
N ILE A 198 2.98 14.89 -17.12
CA ILE A 198 2.24 14.04 -16.19
C ILE A 198 3.17 13.15 -15.31
N THR A 199 4.38 12.88 -15.76
CA THR A 199 5.36 12.04 -15.05
C THR A 199 6.40 12.82 -14.25
N HIS A 200 6.40 14.15 -14.35
CA HIS A 200 7.38 14.98 -13.63
C HIS A 200 6.85 15.39 -12.25
N PRO A 201 7.73 15.42 -11.23
CA PRO A 201 7.40 16.02 -9.96
C PRO A 201 7.33 17.55 -10.08
N HIS A 202 6.58 18.19 -9.16
CA HIS A 202 6.51 19.65 -9.05
C HIS A 202 6.96 20.09 -7.67
N VAL A 203 8.01 20.89 -7.60
CA VAL A 203 8.65 21.30 -6.33
C VAL A 203 7.67 22.03 -5.43
N GLY A 204 6.90 22.99 -5.97
CA GLY A 204 5.92 23.75 -5.19
C GLY A 204 4.82 22.88 -4.59
N ALA A 205 4.36 21.82 -5.31
CA ALA A 205 3.38 20.88 -4.79
C ALA A 205 3.94 20.06 -3.62
N GLN A 206 5.21 19.64 -3.71
CA GLN A 206 5.88 18.92 -2.61
C GLN A 206 6.10 19.81 -1.39
N GLN A 207 6.58 21.05 -1.58
CA GLN A 207 6.76 22.03 -0.51
C GLN A 207 5.45 22.32 0.21
N PHE A 208 4.37 22.52 -0.56
CA PHE A 208 3.04 22.73 0.00
C PHE A 208 2.59 21.53 0.86
N LEU A 209 2.81 20.30 0.36
CA LEU A 209 2.43 19.09 1.07
C LEU A 209 3.19 18.94 2.41
N PHE A 210 4.51 19.15 2.41
CA PHE A 210 5.31 19.13 3.64
C PHE A 210 4.86 20.21 4.62
N SER A 211 4.66 21.44 4.15
CA SER A 211 4.19 22.54 4.99
C SER A 211 2.83 22.24 5.61
N LYS A 212 1.91 21.67 4.82
CA LYS A 212 0.58 21.27 5.28
C LYS A 212 0.66 20.24 6.40
N VAL A 213 1.44 19.15 6.21
CA VAL A 213 1.59 18.10 7.22
C VAL A 213 2.20 18.67 8.50
N CYS A 214 3.26 19.48 8.40
CA CYS A 214 3.89 20.11 9.58
C CYS A 214 2.91 21.03 10.31
N GLN A 215 2.15 21.84 9.58
CA GLN A 215 1.16 22.73 10.16
C GLN A 215 0.02 21.99 10.88
N GLU A 216 -0.54 20.96 10.23
CA GLU A 216 -1.64 20.15 10.80
C GLU A 216 -1.22 19.35 12.03
N THR A 217 0.05 18.96 12.11
CA THR A 217 0.60 18.15 13.20
C THR A 217 1.25 18.97 14.30
N GLY A 218 1.53 20.25 14.05
CA GLY A 218 2.30 21.12 14.94
C GLY A 218 3.77 20.72 15.06
N ILE A 219 4.32 19.95 14.11
CA ILE A 219 5.72 19.54 14.08
C ILE A 219 6.56 20.67 13.45
N ASP A 220 7.61 21.10 14.14
CA ASP A 220 8.62 21.97 13.55
C ASP A 220 9.49 21.14 12.59
N PRO A 221 9.67 21.55 11.33
CA PRO A 221 10.53 20.82 10.38
C PRO A 221 11.97 20.60 10.89
N ARG A 222 12.44 21.44 11.81
CA ARG A 222 13.79 21.31 12.43
C ARG A 222 13.88 20.14 13.41
N ASP A 223 12.75 19.63 13.89
CA ASP A 223 12.68 18.48 14.79
C ASP A 223 12.64 17.15 14.03
N VAL A 224 12.56 17.20 12.68
CA VAL A 224 12.59 16.00 11.84
C VAL A 224 14.03 15.51 11.76
N SER A 225 14.29 14.35 12.33
CA SER A 225 15.63 13.76 12.39
C SER A 225 15.99 12.88 11.17
N TYR A 226 14.99 12.50 10.39
CA TYR A 226 15.17 11.65 9.20
C TYR A 226 14.14 11.96 8.13
N VAL A 227 14.57 11.99 6.84
CA VAL A 227 13.74 12.22 5.63
C VAL A 227 13.99 11.11 4.64
#